data_c1e68c92b68cd9f1544d972ba9cd5312
#
_entry.id   c1e68c92b68cd9f1544d972ba9cd5312
#
_cell.length_a   1.000
_cell.length_b   1.000
_cell.length_c   1.000
_cell.angle_alpha   90.00
_cell.angle_beta   90.00
_cell.angle_gamma   90.00
#
_symmetry.space_group_name_H-M   'P 1'
#
loop_
_entity.id
_entity.type
_entity.pdbx_description
1 polymer ?
#
loop_
_entity_poly.entity_id
_entity_poly.type
_entity_poly.pdbx_seq_one_letter_code
_entity_poly.pdbx_strand_id
1 'polypeptide(L)'
;MDRDLVALGGFVLMFVLMVLRVPVGVAMGVVGVLGFGMLAGTTPALNLLANVPLSVLTDYNLAVIPMFILMGAFAANSGMSRELFESGRMWFGHRRGGLAYASIAACGGFAAINGSSVATAATMTQVALPEMRKAGYAPCFSAGLIAAGGTLGIMIPPSVIFVLYGIMTDTDITQLFAAGVVPGLLGVAFYFALVQFIAWRKPASVPVGARHGWGERIRSSIGLWPVILLFLMVLGGIYAGLFTVQEGAGVGAIGTLAIGVVRRKLGIVAIRAALIDALRISSSIMTIVVGAYLFGYFLTITQFTQQAVDFLVHLPIGAYGVLALVLVGYFVLGAVMDELAMILLTVPIVFPAMMELGFDPVWFGVITVMAVTFGMITPPVGINVFVINSIARDIPLGTIYRGIAPFVAVDIVRLVVLCVFPALSLWLPAMLT
;
A
#
# COMPACT_ATOMS: atom_id res chain seq x y z
N MET A 1 -11.62 -26.76 27.51
CA MET A 1 -11.80 -26.84 26.05
C MET A 1 -10.41 -26.93 25.45
N ASP A 2 -10.25 -27.72 24.42
CA ASP A 2 -8.97 -27.87 23.72
C ASP A 2 -8.65 -26.55 23.01
N ARG A 3 -7.48 -25.97 23.30
CA ARG A 3 -7.07 -24.64 22.76
C ARG A 3 -6.96 -24.65 21.24
N ASP A 4 -6.50 -25.79 20.70
CA ASP A 4 -6.30 -25.95 19.27
C ASP A 4 -7.64 -25.99 18.52
N LEU A 5 -8.63 -26.66 19.11
CA LEU A 5 -9.98 -26.72 18.56
C LEU A 5 -10.66 -25.33 18.58
N VAL A 6 -10.42 -24.54 19.63
CA VAL A 6 -10.93 -23.15 19.73
C VAL A 6 -10.23 -22.26 18.73
N ALA A 7 -8.91 -22.40 18.54
CA ALA A 7 -8.15 -21.65 17.55
C ALA A 7 -8.66 -21.94 16.14
N LEU A 8 -8.77 -23.22 15.76
CA LEU A 8 -9.28 -23.64 14.46
C LEU A 8 -10.71 -23.14 14.23
N GLY A 9 -11.60 -23.32 15.23
CA GLY A 9 -12.97 -22.83 15.16
C GLY A 9 -13.05 -21.32 14.97
N GLY A 10 -12.17 -20.55 15.62
CA GLY A 10 -12.05 -19.11 15.47
C GLY A 10 -11.67 -18.71 14.04
N PHE A 11 -10.65 -19.34 13.46
CA PHE A 11 -10.28 -19.06 12.06
C PHE A 11 -11.41 -19.42 11.08
N VAL A 12 -12.04 -20.60 11.26
CA VAL A 12 -13.18 -21.00 10.42
C VAL A 12 -14.31 -19.98 10.53
N LEU A 13 -14.67 -19.56 11.74
CA LEU A 13 -15.72 -18.54 11.96
C LEU A 13 -15.33 -17.21 11.30
N MET A 14 -14.07 -16.79 11.42
CA MET A 14 -13.59 -15.55 10.79
C MET A 14 -13.77 -15.60 9.27
N PHE A 15 -13.33 -16.67 8.61
CA PHE A 15 -13.51 -16.82 7.17
C PHE A 15 -14.98 -16.93 6.76
N VAL A 16 -15.82 -17.61 7.53
CA VAL A 16 -17.27 -17.66 7.30
C VAL A 16 -17.89 -16.28 7.37
N LEU A 17 -17.54 -15.47 8.38
CA LEU A 17 -18.01 -14.10 8.51
C LEU A 17 -17.57 -13.24 7.31
N MET A 18 -16.33 -13.41 6.83
CA MET A 18 -15.83 -12.70 5.64
C MET A 18 -16.62 -13.10 4.37
N VAL A 19 -16.92 -14.38 4.17
CA VAL A 19 -17.76 -14.86 3.06
C VAL A 19 -19.18 -14.29 3.15
N LEU A 20 -19.70 -14.10 4.36
CA LEU A 20 -20.96 -13.42 4.63
C LEU A 20 -20.89 -11.88 4.46
N ARG A 21 -19.75 -11.36 3.95
CA ARG A 21 -19.50 -9.93 3.70
C ARG A 21 -19.41 -9.07 4.97
N VAL A 22 -19.14 -9.64 6.12
CA VAL A 22 -18.83 -8.88 7.32
C VAL A 22 -17.46 -8.21 7.12
N PRO A 23 -17.29 -6.90 7.40
CA PRO A 23 -15.99 -6.22 7.32
C PRO A 23 -14.93 -6.96 8.15
N VAL A 24 -13.72 -7.11 7.59
CA VAL A 24 -12.66 -7.95 8.19
C VAL A 24 -12.34 -7.54 9.62
N GLY A 25 -12.22 -6.22 9.90
CA GLY A 25 -11.96 -5.72 11.26
C GLY A 25 -13.05 -6.14 12.27
N VAL A 26 -14.32 -6.12 11.83
CA VAL A 26 -15.45 -6.58 12.67
C VAL A 26 -15.39 -8.09 12.86
N ALA A 27 -15.11 -8.86 11.81
CA ALA A 27 -14.97 -10.31 11.90
C ALA A 27 -13.85 -10.72 12.87
N MET A 28 -12.67 -10.08 12.75
CA MET A 28 -11.54 -10.27 13.68
C MET A 28 -11.92 -9.91 15.12
N GLY A 29 -12.59 -8.77 15.33
CA GLY A 29 -13.04 -8.33 16.66
C GLY A 29 -14.03 -9.29 17.29
N VAL A 30 -15.04 -9.73 16.54
CA VAL A 30 -16.05 -10.70 17.01
C VAL A 30 -15.40 -12.01 17.39
N VAL A 31 -14.58 -12.58 16.52
CA VAL A 31 -13.86 -13.84 16.78
C VAL A 31 -12.89 -13.68 17.95
N GLY A 32 -12.18 -12.54 18.01
CA GLY A 32 -11.26 -12.23 19.09
C GLY A 32 -11.94 -12.25 20.45
N VAL A 33 -13.06 -11.52 20.60
CA VAL A 33 -13.81 -11.44 21.86
C VAL A 33 -14.48 -12.76 22.22
N LEU A 34 -15.13 -13.43 21.27
CA LEU A 34 -15.82 -14.70 21.52
C LEU A 34 -14.82 -15.80 21.86
N GLY A 35 -13.76 -15.96 21.07
CA GLY A 35 -12.76 -17.01 21.29
C GLY A 35 -11.97 -16.79 22.59
N PHE A 36 -11.59 -15.53 22.90
CA PHE A 36 -10.99 -15.20 24.18
C PHE A 36 -11.94 -15.50 25.35
N GLY A 37 -13.22 -15.15 25.21
CA GLY A 37 -14.24 -15.37 26.21
C GLY A 37 -14.50 -16.85 26.49
N MET A 38 -14.38 -17.73 25.49
CA MET A 38 -14.52 -19.19 25.64
C MET A 38 -13.41 -19.79 26.52
N LEU A 39 -12.22 -19.20 26.55
CA LEU A 39 -11.06 -19.69 27.29
C LEU A 39 -10.86 -18.96 28.64
N ALA A 40 -11.01 -17.62 28.64
CA ALA A 40 -10.76 -16.76 29.80
C ALA A 40 -12.02 -16.44 30.61
N GLY A 41 -13.21 -16.68 30.05
CA GLY A 41 -14.49 -16.31 30.66
C GLY A 41 -15.05 -14.97 30.15
N THR A 42 -16.34 -14.73 30.46
CA THR A 42 -17.11 -13.61 29.93
C THR A 42 -16.64 -12.24 30.49
N THR A 43 -16.32 -12.15 31.79
CA THR A 43 -15.90 -10.90 32.41
C THR A 43 -14.59 -10.35 31.83
N PRO A 44 -13.50 -11.16 31.70
CA PRO A 44 -12.29 -10.72 30.99
C PRO A 44 -12.53 -10.32 29.53
N ALA A 45 -13.40 -11.03 28.82
CA ALA A 45 -13.72 -10.73 27.42
C ALA A 45 -14.44 -9.37 27.27
N LEU A 46 -15.37 -9.05 28.17
CA LEU A 46 -16.05 -7.75 28.19
C LEU A 46 -15.10 -6.63 28.56
N ASN A 47 -14.18 -6.85 29.50
CA ASN A 47 -13.15 -5.89 29.83
C ASN A 47 -12.20 -5.63 28.64
N LEU A 48 -11.84 -6.68 27.90
CA LEU A 48 -11.06 -6.54 26.68
C LEU A 48 -11.79 -5.67 25.64
N LEU A 49 -13.07 -5.96 25.40
CA LEU A 49 -13.91 -5.22 24.47
C LEU A 49 -14.08 -3.75 24.87
N ALA A 50 -14.10 -3.45 26.16
CA ALA A 50 -14.20 -2.07 26.65
C ALA A 50 -12.88 -1.28 26.53
N ASN A 51 -11.75 -1.92 26.83
CA ASN A 51 -10.46 -1.23 26.93
C ASN A 51 -9.67 -1.17 25.63
N VAL A 52 -9.68 -2.21 24.80
CA VAL A 52 -8.86 -2.26 23.57
C VAL A 52 -9.24 -1.16 22.57
N PRO A 53 -10.52 -0.90 22.27
CA PRO A 53 -10.86 0.21 21.37
C PRO A 53 -10.37 1.55 21.89
N LEU A 54 -10.48 1.78 23.19
CA LEU A 54 -10.02 3.02 23.80
C LEU A 54 -8.50 3.16 23.71
N SER A 55 -7.74 2.12 24.06
CA SER A 55 -6.27 2.13 23.99
C SER A 55 -5.77 2.38 22.56
N VAL A 56 -6.38 1.71 21.58
CA VAL A 56 -6.03 1.88 20.16
C VAL A 56 -6.34 3.29 19.67
N LEU A 57 -7.53 3.82 19.98
CA LEU A 57 -7.94 5.15 19.50
C LEU A 57 -7.20 6.30 20.18
N THR A 58 -6.59 6.06 21.34
CA THR A 58 -5.79 7.06 22.07
C THR A 58 -4.29 6.85 21.90
N ASP A 59 -3.86 5.86 21.14
CA ASP A 59 -2.44 5.62 20.87
C ASP A 59 -1.87 6.70 19.94
N TYR A 60 -0.87 7.43 20.46
CA TYR A 60 -0.18 8.49 19.72
C TYR A 60 0.48 7.99 18.44
N ASN A 61 1.03 6.76 18.44
CA ASN A 61 1.69 6.20 17.27
C ASN A 61 0.72 5.95 16.12
N LEU A 62 -0.52 5.58 16.43
CA LEU A 62 -1.55 5.35 15.42
C LEU A 62 -2.12 6.65 14.82
N ALA A 63 -1.92 7.80 15.46
CA ALA A 63 -2.35 9.10 14.93
C ALA A 63 -1.68 9.47 13.60
N VAL A 64 -0.53 8.90 13.30
CA VAL A 64 0.19 9.08 12.02
C VAL A 64 -0.64 8.63 10.81
N ILE A 65 -1.45 7.59 10.95
CA ILE A 65 -2.26 7.02 9.88
C ILE A 65 -3.30 8.02 9.34
N PRO A 66 -4.21 8.56 10.19
CA PRO A 66 -5.17 9.56 9.72
C PRO A 66 -4.50 10.83 9.19
N MET A 67 -3.32 11.22 9.69
CA MET A 67 -2.60 12.40 9.19
C MET A 67 -2.05 12.18 7.77
N PHE A 68 -1.44 11.03 7.46
CA PHE A 68 -1.01 10.72 6.09
C PHE A 68 -2.19 10.56 5.12
N ILE A 69 -3.29 9.96 5.57
CA ILE A 69 -4.52 9.86 4.76
C ILE A 69 -5.05 11.26 4.43
N LEU A 70 -5.07 12.15 5.42
CA LEU A 70 -5.52 13.52 5.25
C LEU A 70 -4.60 14.30 4.29
N MET A 71 -3.28 14.13 4.42
CA MET A 71 -2.30 14.68 3.48
C MET A 71 -2.59 14.23 2.04
N GLY A 72 -2.79 12.93 1.84
CA GLY A 72 -3.12 12.35 0.54
C GLY A 72 -4.46 12.84 -0.02
N ALA A 73 -5.49 12.97 0.83
CA ALA A 73 -6.80 13.49 0.44
C ALA A 73 -6.73 14.97 0.00
N PHE A 74 -5.98 15.81 0.71
CA PHE A 74 -5.73 17.20 0.29
C PHE A 74 -4.94 17.27 -1.02
N ALA A 75 -3.90 16.44 -1.18
CA ALA A 75 -3.10 16.38 -2.40
C ALA A 75 -3.96 15.97 -3.62
N ALA A 76 -4.81 14.95 -3.47
CA ALA A 76 -5.72 14.49 -4.52
C ALA A 76 -6.69 15.60 -4.95
N ASN A 77 -7.35 16.24 -3.97
CA ASN A 77 -8.34 17.29 -4.23
C ASN A 77 -7.73 18.61 -4.70
N SER A 78 -6.42 18.85 -4.48
CA SER A 78 -5.70 20.04 -4.98
C SER A 78 -5.28 19.92 -6.45
N GLY A 79 -5.43 18.75 -7.08
CA GLY A 79 -5.05 18.50 -8.47
C GLY A 79 -3.56 18.23 -8.68
N MET A 80 -2.78 17.98 -7.64
CA MET A 80 -1.34 17.66 -7.73
C MET A 80 -1.09 16.42 -8.60
N SER A 81 -1.95 15.41 -8.55
CA SER A 81 -1.87 14.22 -9.39
C SER A 81 -1.95 14.53 -10.89
N ARG A 82 -2.83 15.47 -11.27
CA ARG A 82 -2.93 15.94 -12.67
C ARG A 82 -1.68 16.67 -13.10
N GLU A 83 -1.12 17.51 -12.24
CA GLU A 83 0.14 18.24 -12.53
C GLU A 83 1.32 17.29 -12.72
N LEU A 84 1.40 16.23 -11.89
CA LEU A 84 2.40 15.17 -12.07
C LEU A 84 2.26 14.46 -13.42
N PHE A 85 1.03 14.07 -13.78
CA PHE A 85 0.77 13.41 -15.07
C PHE A 85 1.06 14.33 -16.26
N GLU A 86 0.65 15.59 -16.21
CA GLU A 86 0.91 16.58 -17.26
C GLU A 86 2.41 16.82 -17.44
N SER A 87 3.16 16.97 -16.36
CA SER A 87 4.62 17.09 -16.43
C SER A 87 5.24 15.84 -17.06
N GLY A 88 4.85 14.64 -16.61
CA GLY A 88 5.30 13.40 -17.23
C GLY A 88 4.98 13.34 -18.72
N ARG A 89 3.78 13.79 -19.13
CA ARG A 89 3.37 13.87 -20.54
C ARG A 89 4.27 14.81 -21.35
N MET A 90 4.66 15.97 -20.82
CA MET A 90 5.56 16.90 -21.51
C MET A 90 6.97 16.32 -21.69
N TRP A 91 7.46 15.55 -20.70
CA TRP A 91 8.78 14.93 -20.75
C TRP A 91 8.85 13.67 -21.64
N PHE A 92 7.89 12.78 -21.51
CA PHE A 92 7.92 11.47 -22.15
C PHE A 92 7.05 11.37 -23.40
N GLY A 93 6.09 12.28 -23.61
CA GLY A 93 5.05 12.18 -24.64
C GLY A 93 5.57 11.90 -26.05
N HIS A 94 6.76 12.43 -26.41
CA HIS A 94 7.39 12.23 -27.71
C HIS A 94 7.90 10.80 -27.96
N ARG A 95 7.95 9.95 -26.94
CA ARG A 95 8.38 8.54 -27.06
C ARG A 95 7.19 7.63 -27.32
N ARG A 96 7.43 6.46 -27.96
CA ARG A 96 6.42 5.42 -28.01
C ARG A 96 6.12 4.94 -26.59
N GLY A 97 4.84 4.89 -26.23
CA GLY A 97 4.45 4.64 -24.86
C GLY A 97 4.62 5.85 -23.92
N GLY A 98 4.79 7.06 -24.45
CA GLY A 98 5.06 8.27 -23.68
C GLY A 98 4.07 8.55 -22.57
N LEU A 99 2.76 8.35 -22.81
CA LEU A 99 1.73 8.50 -21.79
C LEU A 99 1.77 7.36 -20.74
N ALA A 100 2.24 6.17 -21.11
CA ALA A 100 2.45 5.10 -20.14
C ALA A 100 3.60 5.42 -19.17
N TYR A 101 4.72 5.94 -19.67
CA TYR A 101 5.81 6.44 -18.81
C TYR A 101 5.33 7.60 -17.93
N ALA A 102 4.56 8.53 -18.49
CA ALA A 102 3.97 9.62 -17.74
C ALA A 102 3.06 9.12 -16.61
N SER A 103 2.23 8.12 -16.89
CA SER A 103 1.33 7.52 -15.90
C SER A 103 2.10 6.83 -14.77
N ILE A 104 3.13 6.03 -15.08
CA ILE A 104 3.96 5.36 -14.07
C ILE A 104 4.70 6.39 -13.22
N ALA A 105 5.33 7.40 -13.84
CA ALA A 105 6.01 8.47 -13.13
C ALA A 105 5.05 9.26 -12.23
N ALA A 106 3.83 9.53 -12.72
CA ALA A 106 2.80 10.21 -11.94
C ALA A 106 2.28 9.32 -10.78
N CYS A 107 2.12 8.01 -11.01
CA CYS A 107 1.79 7.07 -9.93
C CYS A 107 2.86 7.09 -8.84
N GLY A 108 4.14 6.95 -9.22
CA GLY A 108 5.26 6.98 -8.26
C GLY A 108 5.39 8.31 -7.52
N GLY A 109 5.27 9.43 -8.24
CA GLY A 109 5.33 10.76 -7.62
C GLY A 109 4.12 11.08 -6.73
N PHE A 110 2.92 10.61 -7.09
CA PHE A 110 1.73 10.77 -6.26
C PHE A 110 1.74 9.82 -5.06
N ALA A 111 2.32 8.63 -5.23
CA ALA A 111 2.59 7.68 -4.17
C ALA A 111 3.36 8.31 -3.01
N ALA A 112 4.40 9.07 -3.33
CA ALA A 112 5.23 9.80 -2.36
C ALA A 112 4.49 10.85 -1.51
N ILE A 113 3.19 11.07 -1.75
CA ILE A 113 2.36 11.96 -0.93
C ILE A 113 1.17 11.21 -0.34
N ASN A 114 0.62 10.23 -1.08
CA ASN A 114 -0.67 9.63 -0.74
C ASN A 114 -0.54 8.33 0.07
N GLY A 115 0.53 7.56 -0.14
CA GLY A 115 0.81 6.31 0.60
C GLY A 115 -0.24 5.20 0.45
N SER A 116 -1.17 5.30 -0.53
CA SER A 116 -2.27 4.35 -0.74
C SER A 116 -2.36 3.89 -2.19
N SER A 117 -2.39 2.58 -2.40
CA SER A 117 -2.56 1.96 -3.71
C SER A 117 -3.92 2.29 -4.33
N VAL A 118 -4.98 2.11 -3.57
CA VAL A 118 -6.36 2.31 -3.99
C VAL A 118 -6.61 3.75 -4.43
N ALA A 119 -6.17 4.72 -3.62
CA ALA A 119 -6.36 6.13 -3.92
C ALA A 119 -5.52 6.57 -5.14
N THR A 120 -4.30 6.02 -5.30
CA THR A 120 -3.46 6.25 -6.47
C THR A 120 -4.12 5.68 -7.74
N ALA A 121 -4.60 4.44 -7.70
CA ALA A 121 -5.30 3.81 -8.83
C ALA A 121 -6.58 4.57 -9.20
N ALA A 122 -7.39 4.97 -8.23
CA ALA A 122 -8.62 5.75 -8.46
C ALA A 122 -8.32 7.08 -9.13
N THR A 123 -7.38 7.84 -8.56
CA THR A 123 -7.00 9.17 -9.05
C THR A 123 -6.40 9.09 -10.46
N MET A 124 -5.48 8.15 -10.70
CA MET A 124 -4.86 7.98 -12.02
C MET A 124 -5.86 7.45 -13.05
N THR A 125 -6.85 6.68 -12.66
CA THR A 125 -7.95 6.29 -13.56
C THR A 125 -8.72 7.51 -14.05
N GLN A 126 -8.96 8.50 -13.20
CA GLN A 126 -9.66 9.73 -13.58
C GLN A 126 -8.78 10.67 -14.41
N VAL A 127 -7.48 10.69 -14.17
CA VAL A 127 -6.53 11.63 -14.81
C VAL A 127 -5.91 11.03 -16.08
N ALA A 128 -5.32 9.85 -16.01
CA ALA A 128 -4.50 9.29 -17.07
C ALA A 128 -5.33 8.48 -18.10
N LEU A 129 -6.33 7.71 -17.64
CA LEU A 129 -7.08 6.82 -18.53
C LEU A 129 -7.81 7.56 -19.68
N PRO A 130 -8.50 8.70 -19.44
CA PRO A 130 -9.13 9.45 -20.54
C PRO A 130 -8.12 9.95 -21.57
N GLU A 131 -6.95 10.43 -21.14
CA GLU A 131 -5.90 10.92 -22.02
C GLU A 131 -5.25 9.77 -22.83
N MET A 132 -5.02 8.62 -22.20
CA MET A 132 -4.53 7.43 -22.89
C MET A 132 -5.53 6.93 -23.93
N ARG A 133 -6.84 6.96 -23.63
CA ARG A 133 -7.90 6.60 -24.58
C ARG A 133 -7.94 7.55 -25.78
N LYS A 134 -7.90 8.86 -25.55
CA LYS A 134 -7.86 9.89 -26.63
C LYS A 134 -6.64 9.69 -27.53
N ALA A 135 -5.51 9.26 -26.96
CA ALA A 135 -4.29 8.99 -27.70
C ALA A 135 -4.29 7.61 -28.40
N GLY A 136 -5.37 6.83 -28.30
CA GLY A 136 -5.49 5.54 -28.98
C GLY A 136 -4.79 4.36 -28.32
N TYR A 137 -4.48 4.45 -27.02
CA TYR A 137 -3.93 3.31 -26.27
C TYR A 137 -4.98 2.21 -26.10
N ALA A 138 -4.54 0.95 -26.17
CA ALA A 138 -5.42 -0.18 -25.93
C ALA A 138 -6.01 -0.14 -24.51
N PRO A 139 -7.34 -0.27 -24.33
CA PRO A 139 -7.98 -0.19 -23.00
C PRO A 139 -7.41 -1.21 -22.00
N CYS A 140 -7.12 -2.43 -22.48
CA CYS A 140 -6.49 -3.48 -21.71
C CYS A 140 -5.14 -3.04 -21.11
N PHE A 141 -4.28 -2.45 -21.94
CA PHE A 141 -2.97 -1.99 -21.51
C PHE A 141 -3.08 -0.79 -20.55
N SER A 142 -3.91 0.20 -20.88
CA SER A 142 -4.07 1.41 -20.07
C SER A 142 -4.60 1.10 -18.66
N ALA A 143 -5.65 0.30 -18.57
CA ALA A 143 -6.23 -0.08 -17.29
C ALA A 143 -5.28 -0.97 -16.47
N GLY A 144 -4.60 -1.94 -17.11
CA GLY A 144 -3.61 -2.79 -16.46
C GLY A 144 -2.42 -2.00 -15.91
N LEU A 145 -1.91 -1.05 -16.68
CA LEU A 145 -0.82 -0.16 -16.28
C LEU A 145 -1.21 0.70 -15.07
N ILE A 146 -2.41 1.26 -15.06
CA ILE A 146 -2.89 2.11 -13.94
C ILE A 146 -3.10 1.25 -12.68
N ALA A 147 -3.64 0.04 -12.82
CA ALA A 147 -3.78 -0.89 -11.70
C ALA A 147 -2.43 -1.23 -11.06
N ALA A 148 -1.47 -1.61 -11.89
CA ALA A 148 -0.11 -1.91 -11.44
C ALA A 148 0.62 -0.65 -10.92
N GLY A 149 0.49 0.49 -11.62
CA GLY A 149 1.06 1.76 -11.19
C GLY A 149 0.56 2.20 -9.80
N GLY A 150 -0.71 1.89 -9.48
CA GLY A 150 -1.28 2.13 -8.15
C GLY A 150 -0.51 1.43 -7.03
N THR A 151 0.02 0.23 -7.25
CA THR A 151 0.76 -0.52 -6.22
C THR A 151 2.07 0.15 -5.80
N LEU A 152 2.65 1.02 -6.64
CA LEU A 152 3.79 1.84 -6.26
C LEU A 152 3.46 2.76 -5.08
N GLY A 153 2.15 3.10 -4.89
CA GLY A 153 1.66 3.95 -3.82
C GLY A 153 1.91 3.43 -2.40
N ILE A 154 2.16 2.15 -2.25
CA ILE A 154 2.41 1.52 -0.96
C ILE A 154 3.92 1.42 -0.69
N MET A 155 4.71 1.21 -1.75
CA MET A 155 6.14 0.95 -1.61
C MET A 155 6.96 2.24 -1.45
N ILE A 156 6.56 3.32 -2.14
CA ILE A 156 7.26 4.61 -2.05
C ILE A 156 6.78 5.36 -0.80
N PRO A 157 7.66 5.71 0.16
CA PRO A 157 7.26 6.39 1.38
C PRO A 157 6.80 7.85 1.12
N PRO A 158 5.96 8.42 2.04
CA PRO A 158 5.43 7.78 3.23
C PRO A 158 4.31 6.76 2.91
N SER A 159 4.29 5.64 3.62
CA SER A 159 3.36 4.53 3.39
C SER A 159 2.66 4.12 4.67
N VAL A 160 1.32 4.10 4.65
CA VAL A 160 0.50 3.65 5.79
C VAL A 160 0.81 2.20 6.15
N ILE A 161 1.13 1.37 5.17
CA ILE A 161 1.42 -0.04 5.36
C ILE A 161 2.75 -0.25 6.10
N PHE A 162 3.80 0.51 5.77
CA PHE A 162 5.05 0.47 6.53
C PHE A 162 4.87 0.96 7.96
N VAL A 163 4.01 1.97 8.18
CA VAL A 163 3.68 2.44 9.53
C VAL A 163 3.03 1.32 10.34
N LEU A 164 2.00 0.66 9.79
CA LEU A 164 1.32 -0.44 10.48
C LEU A 164 2.26 -1.61 10.77
N TYR A 165 3.08 -2.00 9.79
CA TYR A 165 4.09 -3.02 9.99
C TYR A 165 5.05 -2.64 11.13
N GLY A 166 5.59 -1.41 11.11
CA GLY A 166 6.51 -0.91 12.14
C GLY A 166 5.91 -0.91 13.54
N ILE A 167 4.65 -0.47 13.68
CA ILE A 167 3.94 -0.48 14.96
C ILE A 167 3.70 -1.92 15.47
N MET A 168 3.36 -2.86 14.57
CA MET A 168 3.05 -4.23 14.95
C MET A 168 4.30 -5.07 15.28
N THR A 169 5.45 -4.70 14.74
CA THR A 169 6.71 -5.45 14.89
C THR A 169 7.73 -4.73 15.77
N ASP A 170 7.36 -3.56 16.30
CA ASP A 170 8.27 -2.67 17.03
C ASP A 170 9.54 -2.32 16.24
N THR A 171 9.37 -2.21 14.89
CA THR A 171 10.46 -1.86 13.96
C THR A 171 10.42 -0.36 13.65
N ASP A 172 11.59 0.29 13.61
CA ASP A 172 11.69 1.72 13.34
C ASP A 172 11.08 2.08 11.96
N ILE A 173 10.03 2.91 12.01
CA ILE A 173 9.29 3.36 10.83
C ILE A 173 10.17 4.21 9.91
N THR A 174 11.12 4.97 10.47
CA THR A 174 12.07 5.78 9.69
C THR A 174 12.95 4.88 8.83
N GLN A 175 13.46 3.78 9.40
CA GLN A 175 14.24 2.78 8.66
C GLN A 175 13.38 2.07 7.60
N LEU A 176 12.13 1.73 7.90
CA LEU A 176 11.20 1.12 6.95
C LEU A 176 10.91 2.06 5.76
N PHE A 177 10.74 3.35 6.02
CA PHE A 177 10.57 4.34 4.96
C PHE A 177 11.82 4.42 4.08
N ALA A 178 13.01 4.49 4.69
CA ALA A 178 14.25 4.47 3.93
C ALA A 178 14.39 3.19 3.08
N ALA A 179 14.08 2.04 3.68
CA ALA A 179 14.15 0.74 3.01
C ALA A 179 13.20 0.61 1.81
N GLY A 180 12.07 1.33 1.82
CA GLY A 180 11.09 1.32 0.72
C GLY A 180 11.48 2.16 -0.50
N VAL A 181 12.39 3.14 -0.36
CA VAL A 181 12.74 4.07 -1.45
C VAL A 181 13.36 3.36 -2.64
N VAL A 182 14.43 2.59 -2.42
CA VAL A 182 15.16 1.90 -3.52
C VAL A 182 14.28 0.84 -4.18
N PRO A 183 13.58 -0.05 -3.45
CA PRO A 183 12.62 -0.99 -4.03
C PRO A 183 11.48 -0.30 -4.80
N GLY A 184 10.97 0.82 -4.30
CA GLY A 184 9.94 1.61 -4.99
C GLY A 184 10.42 2.19 -6.32
N LEU A 185 11.61 2.80 -6.34
CA LEU A 185 12.24 3.31 -7.55
C LEU A 185 12.59 2.19 -8.54
N LEU A 186 13.03 1.03 -8.03
CA LEU A 186 13.25 -0.16 -8.83
C LEU A 186 11.95 -0.61 -9.52
N GLY A 187 10.81 -0.52 -8.83
CA GLY A 187 9.49 -0.79 -9.41
C GLY A 187 9.16 0.14 -10.57
N VAL A 188 9.41 1.44 -10.42
CA VAL A 188 9.25 2.42 -11.51
C VAL A 188 10.14 2.05 -12.70
N ALA A 189 11.41 1.73 -12.45
CA ALA A 189 12.38 1.34 -13.48
C ALA A 189 11.95 0.05 -14.23
N PHE A 190 11.48 -0.95 -13.50
CA PHE A 190 10.98 -2.21 -14.08
C PHE A 190 9.72 -1.99 -14.92
N TYR A 191 8.80 -1.17 -14.46
CA TYR A 191 7.62 -0.82 -15.26
C TYR A 191 7.98 0.00 -16.50
N PHE A 192 8.98 0.87 -16.42
CA PHE A 192 9.51 1.58 -17.59
C PHE A 192 10.12 0.59 -18.60
N ALA A 193 10.91 -0.37 -18.12
CA ALA A 193 11.49 -1.41 -18.97
C ALA A 193 10.40 -2.27 -19.64
N LEU A 194 9.34 -2.62 -18.89
CA LEU A 194 8.21 -3.35 -19.44
C LEU A 194 7.47 -2.56 -20.52
N VAL A 195 7.20 -1.27 -20.29
CA VAL A 195 6.56 -0.40 -21.29
C VAL A 195 7.43 -0.32 -22.55
N GLN A 196 8.76 -0.19 -22.41
CA GLN A 196 9.70 -0.20 -23.53
C GLN A 196 9.64 -1.49 -24.30
N PHE A 197 9.60 -2.64 -23.61
CA PHE A 197 9.48 -3.95 -24.22
C PHE A 197 8.16 -4.12 -24.98
N ILE A 198 7.04 -3.67 -24.39
CA ILE A 198 5.71 -3.71 -25.05
C ILE A 198 5.69 -2.78 -26.27
N ALA A 199 6.29 -1.58 -26.15
CA ALA A 199 6.39 -0.63 -27.26
C ALA A 199 7.19 -1.19 -28.44
N TRP A 200 8.18 -2.03 -28.16
CA TRP A 200 8.95 -2.74 -29.18
C TRP A 200 8.19 -3.90 -29.80
N ARG A 201 7.53 -4.74 -28.98
CA ARG A 201 6.80 -5.95 -29.43
C ARG A 201 5.45 -5.65 -30.08
N LYS A 202 4.72 -4.66 -29.56
CA LYS A 202 3.35 -4.31 -29.96
C LYS A 202 3.20 -2.79 -30.16
N PRO A 203 3.87 -2.22 -31.16
CA PRO A 203 3.91 -0.75 -31.35
C PRO A 203 2.54 -0.11 -31.58
N ALA A 204 1.57 -0.84 -32.11
CA ALA A 204 0.20 -0.38 -32.32
C ALA A 204 -0.58 -0.16 -31.03
N SER A 205 -0.20 -0.80 -29.91
CA SER A 205 -0.88 -0.68 -28.64
C SER A 205 -0.46 0.55 -27.84
N VAL A 206 0.65 1.20 -28.22
CA VAL A 206 1.31 2.29 -27.48
C VAL A 206 1.76 3.39 -28.45
N PRO A 207 0.85 4.25 -28.90
CA PRO A 207 1.15 5.30 -29.90
C PRO A 207 2.16 6.32 -29.39
N VAL A 208 2.69 7.09 -30.32
CA VAL A 208 3.60 8.23 -30.08
C VAL A 208 2.76 9.49 -29.89
N GLY A 209 3.05 10.27 -28.86
CA GLY A 209 2.41 11.57 -28.65
C GLY A 209 3.18 12.76 -29.24
N ALA A 210 2.72 13.96 -28.93
CA ALA A 210 3.32 15.19 -29.40
C ALA A 210 4.71 15.45 -28.79
N ARG A 211 5.58 16.11 -29.56
CA ARG A 211 6.85 16.63 -29.07
C ARG A 211 6.64 18.03 -28.49
N HIS A 212 7.10 18.23 -27.28
CA HIS A 212 7.06 19.53 -26.59
C HIS A 212 8.45 20.18 -26.55
N GLY A 213 8.48 21.49 -26.63
CA GLY A 213 9.71 22.26 -26.51
C GLY A 213 10.32 22.25 -25.11
N TRP A 214 11.61 22.56 -25.00
CA TRP A 214 12.30 22.63 -23.71
C TRP A 214 11.66 23.61 -22.72
N GLY A 215 11.20 24.77 -23.21
CA GLY A 215 10.51 25.78 -22.39
C GLY A 215 9.23 25.26 -21.75
N GLU A 216 8.43 24.49 -22.52
CA GLU A 216 7.19 23.85 -22.01
C GLU A 216 7.50 22.78 -20.97
N ARG A 217 8.55 21.98 -21.19
CA ARG A 217 9.01 20.94 -20.24
C ARG A 217 9.45 21.55 -18.91
N ILE A 218 10.30 22.58 -18.96
CA ILE A 218 10.77 23.28 -17.76
C ILE A 218 9.59 23.91 -17.01
N ARG A 219 8.70 24.62 -17.75
CA ARG A 219 7.52 25.23 -17.14
C ARG A 219 6.59 24.23 -16.48
N SER A 220 6.40 23.05 -17.09
CA SER A 220 5.60 21.97 -16.48
C SER A 220 6.27 21.40 -15.21
N SER A 221 7.61 21.27 -15.22
CA SER A 221 8.37 20.81 -14.06
C SER A 221 8.34 21.81 -12.90
N ILE A 222 8.34 23.12 -13.19
CA ILE A 222 8.14 24.14 -12.16
C ILE A 222 6.79 23.93 -11.45
N GLY A 223 5.74 23.50 -12.19
CA GLY A 223 4.44 23.16 -11.59
C GLY A 223 4.49 22.07 -10.52
N LEU A 224 5.55 21.24 -10.49
CA LEU A 224 5.73 20.16 -9.51
C LEU A 224 6.31 20.61 -8.15
N TRP A 225 6.69 21.90 -8.02
CA TRP A 225 7.29 22.41 -6.78
C TRP A 225 6.51 22.03 -5.50
N PRO A 226 5.14 21.95 -5.49
CA PRO A 226 4.42 21.60 -4.29
C PRO A 226 4.69 20.14 -3.87
N VAL A 227 4.71 19.24 -4.84
CA VAL A 227 4.98 17.81 -4.60
C VAL A 227 6.40 17.62 -4.08
N ILE A 228 7.38 18.26 -4.72
CA ILE A 228 8.79 18.20 -4.34
C ILE A 228 8.99 18.81 -2.95
N LEU A 229 8.38 19.98 -2.69
CA LEU A 229 8.47 20.64 -1.40
C LEU A 229 7.88 19.79 -0.28
N LEU A 230 6.69 19.21 -0.49
CA LEU A 230 6.05 18.33 0.51
C LEU A 230 6.90 17.09 0.78
N PHE A 231 7.40 16.45 -0.27
CA PHE A 231 8.27 15.29 -0.14
C PHE A 231 9.54 15.60 0.67
N LEU A 232 10.23 16.68 0.31
CA LEU A 232 11.44 17.12 1.01
C LEU A 232 11.14 17.60 2.44
N MET A 233 10.03 18.28 2.66
CA MET A 233 9.63 18.76 3.98
C MET A 233 9.30 17.58 4.92
N VAL A 234 8.55 16.61 4.45
CA VAL A 234 8.13 15.46 5.27
C VAL A 234 9.29 14.49 5.44
N LEU A 235 9.76 13.86 4.36
CA LEU A 235 10.80 12.83 4.47
C LEU A 235 12.16 13.43 4.80
N GLY A 236 12.51 14.58 4.19
CA GLY A 236 13.75 15.27 4.53
C GLY A 236 13.80 15.70 5.99
N GLY A 237 12.67 16.19 6.54
CA GLY A 237 12.56 16.55 7.96
C GLY A 237 12.65 15.34 8.89
N ILE A 238 12.03 14.21 8.54
CA ILE A 238 12.12 12.95 9.29
C ILE A 238 13.57 12.43 9.28
N TYR A 239 14.21 12.33 8.12
CA TYR A 239 15.58 11.82 8.00
C TYR A 239 16.65 12.77 8.59
N ALA A 240 16.38 14.08 8.61
CA ALA A 240 17.23 15.04 9.29
C ALA A 240 17.03 15.07 10.81
N GLY A 241 16.11 14.26 11.36
CA GLY A 241 15.79 14.22 12.80
C GLY A 241 15.07 15.48 13.33
N LEU A 242 14.49 16.30 12.41
CA LEU A 242 13.75 17.50 12.79
C LEU A 242 12.34 17.17 13.29
N PHE A 243 11.78 16.07 12.83
CA PHE A 243 10.43 15.58 13.16
C PHE A 243 10.45 14.09 13.44
N THR A 244 9.62 13.65 14.36
CA THR A 244 9.18 12.26 14.42
C THR A 244 8.28 11.94 13.21
N VAL A 245 8.04 10.67 12.93
CA VAL A 245 7.15 10.27 11.82
C VAL A 245 5.73 10.83 12.01
N GLN A 246 5.27 10.87 13.26
CA GLN A 246 3.96 11.42 13.65
C GLN A 246 3.87 12.92 13.38
N GLU A 247 4.89 13.67 13.83
CA GLU A 247 4.97 15.12 13.58
C GLU A 247 5.12 15.42 12.09
N GLY A 248 5.95 14.65 11.37
CA GLY A 248 6.11 14.75 9.93
C GLY A 248 4.81 14.54 9.15
N ALA A 249 3.96 13.61 9.60
CA ALA A 249 2.63 13.40 9.02
C ALA A 249 1.71 14.61 9.24
N GLY A 250 1.72 15.20 10.45
CA GLY A 250 0.99 16.42 10.77
C GLY A 250 1.46 17.63 9.94
N VAL A 251 2.77 17.83 9.85
CA VAL A 251 3.41 18.87 9.02
C VAL A 251 3.03 18.67 7.55
N GLY A 252 3.04 17.43 7.06
CA GLY A 252 2.63 17.09 5.69
C GLY A 252 1.16 17.42 5.42
N ALA A 253 0.25 17.08 6.34
CA ALA A 253 -1.17 17.38 6.19
C ALA A 253 -1.44 18.90 6.17
N ILE A 254 -0.88 19.64 7.13
CA ILE A 254 -1.01 21.09 7.21
C ILE A 254 -0.33 21.77 6.00
N GLY A 255 0.87 21.32 5.63
CA GLY A 255 1.60 21.84 4.49
C GLY A 255 0.83 21.66 3.17
N THR A 256 0.22 20.48 2.96
CA THR A 256 -0.59 20.20 1.76
C THR A 256 -1.84 21.07 1.72
N LEU A 257 -2.52 21.25 2.87
CA LEU A 257 -3.66 22.14 2.98
C LEU A 257 -3.25 23.59 2.68
N ALA A 258 -2.19 24.09 3.33
CA ALA A 258 -1.70 25.45 3.14
C ALA A 258 -1.32 25.74 1.68
N ILE A 259 -0.56 24.85 1.05
CA ILE A 259 -0.20 24.98 -0.37
C ILE A 259 -1.43 24.98 -1.27
N GLY A 260 -2.39 24.09 -1.01
CA GLY A 260 -3.64 24.00 -1.78
C GLY A 260 -4.50 25.27 -1.69
N VAL A 261 -4.60 25.85 -0.49
CA VAL A 261 -5.33 27.11 -0.23
C VAL A 261 -4.62 28.31 -0.86
N VAL A 262 -3.30 28.45 -0.66
CA VAL A 262 -2.48 29.56 -1.22
C VAL A 262 -2.53 29.54 -2.76
N ARG A 263 -2.48 28.36 -3.35
CA ARG A 263 -2.62 28.18 -4.79
C ARG A 263 -4.06 28.33 -5.30
N ARG A 264 -5.02 28.59 -4.43
CA ARG A 264 -6.46 28.67 -4.75
C ARG A 264 -7.01 27.43 -5.44
N LYS A 265 -6.41 26.25 -5.17
CA LYS A 265 -6.84 24.95 -5.71
C LYS A 265 -7.78 24.22 -4.76
N LEU A 266 -7.70 24.50 -3.43
CA LEU A 266 -8.56 23.95 -2.41
C LEU A 266 -9.52 25.04 -1.91
N GLY A 267 -10.76 25.01 -2.42
CA GLY A 267 -11.86 25.78 -1.84
C GLY A 267 -12.52 25.00 -0.69
N ILE A 268 -13.39 25.68 0.06
CA ILE A 268 -14.07 25.10 1.24
C ILE A 268 -14.80 23.78 0.95
N VAL A 269 -15.41 23.66 -0.25
CA VAL A 269 -16.09 22.43 -0.68
C VAL A 269 -15.10 21.28 -0.85
N ALA A 270 -13.95 21.53 -1.48
CA ALA A 270 -12.90 20.53 -1.67
C ALA A 270 -12.25 20.13 -0.33
N ILE A 271 -12.04 21.09 0.58
CA ILE A 271 -11.54 20.81 1.94
C ILE A 271 -12.52 19.92 2.69
N ARG A 272 -13.84 20.24 2.66
CA ARG A 272 -14.86 19.43 3.31
C ARG A 272 -14.91 18.01 2.71
N ALA A 273 -14.83 17.87 1.40
CA ALA A 273 -14.78 16.57 0.75
C ALA A 273 -13.56 15.76 1.18
N ALA A 274 -12.37 16.36 1.17
CA ALA A 274 -11.13 15.72 1.62
C ALA A 274 -11.20 15.27 3.10
N LEU A 275 -11.76 16.09 3.98
CA LEU A 275 -11.96 15.74 5.38
C LEU A 275 -12.91 14.55 5.55
N ILE A 276 -14.04 14.54 4.84
CA ILE A 276 -15.01 13.44 4.90
C ILE A 276 -14.38 12.15 4.38
N ASP A 277 -13.65 12.21 3.27
CA ASP A 277 -12.98 11.05 2.70
C ASP A 277 -11.88 10.52 3.65
N ALA A 278 -11.06 11.41 4.21
CA ALA A 278 -10.03 11.04 5.18
C ALA A 278 -10.64 10.41 6.44
N LEU A 279 -11.72 10.99 6.99
CA LEU A 279 -12.42 10.43 8.15
C LEU A 279 -13.00 9.03 7.85
N ARG A 280 -13.60 8.84 6.68
CA ARG A 280 -14.17 7.55 6.29
C ARG A 280 -13.08 6.46 6.18
N ILE A 281 -11.97 6.78 5.51
CA ILE A 281 -10.86 5.84 5.35
C ILE A 281 -10.21 5.56 6.71
N SER A 282 -9.93 6.59 7.51
CA SER A 282 -9.32 6.45 8.84
C SER A 282 -10.20 5.63 9.78
N SER A 283 -11.52 5.85 9.79
CA SER A 283 -12.45 5.08 10.62
C SER A 283 -12.47 3.59 10.22
N SER A 284 -12.41 3.31 8.92
CA SER A 284 -12.32 1.92 8.43
C SER A 284 -11.02 1.27 8.91
N ILE A 285 -9.90 1.94 8.77
CA ILE A 285 -8.59 1.42 9.19
C ILE A 285 -8.56 1.22 10.71
N MET A 286 -9.02 2.19 11.50
CA MET A 286 -9.05 2.06 12.95
C MET A 286 -9.93 0.89 13.40
N THR A 287 -11.05 0.64 12.70
CA THR A 287 -11.89 -0.54 12.95
C THR A 287 -11.12 -1.85 12.70
N ILE A 288 -10.31 -1.91 11.63
CA ILE A 288 -9.49 -3.09 11.34
C ILE A 288 -8.40 -3.25 12.41
N VAL A 289 -7.75 -2.16 12.83
CA VAL A 289 -6.71 -2.18 13.88
C VAL A 289 -7.28 -2.66 15.21
N VAL A 290 -8.42 -2.11 15.65
CA VAL A 290 -9.11 -2.59 16.88
C VAL A 290 -9.43 -4.06 16.79
N GLY A 291 -10.00 -4.52 15.65
CA GLY A 291 -10.29 -5.93 15.42
C GLY A 291 -9.04 -6.81 15.48
N ALA A 292 -7.94 -6.35 14.88
CA ALA A 292 -6.66 -7.06 14.89
C ALA A 292 -6.08 -7.21 16.31
N TYR A 293 -6.13 -6.15 17.12
CA TYR A 293 -5.68 -6.24 18.53
C TYR A 293 -6.55 -7.22 19.34
N LEU A 294 -7.88 -7.15 19.18
CA LEU A 294 -8.79 -8.10 19.83
C LEU A 294 -8.50 -9.56 19.40
N PHE A 295 -8.25 -9.75 18.11
CA PHE A 295 -7.86 -11.04 17.56
C PHE A 295 -6.48 -11.50 18.06
N GLY A 296 -5.53 -10.59 18.21
CA GLY A 296 -4.21 -10.84 18.76
C GLY A 296 -4.27 -11.41 20.19
N TYR A 297 -5.15 -10.90 21.06
CA TYR A 297 -5.37 -11.48 22.38
C TYR A 297 -5.91 -12.92 22.31
N PHE A 298 -6.79 -13.19 21.35
CA PHE A 298 -7.27 -14.56 21.08
C PHE A 298 -6.14 -15.48 20.62
N LEU A 299 -5.29 -15.04 19.71
CA LEU A 299 -4.12 -15.80 19.24
C LEU A 299 -3.16 -16.10 20.39
N THR A 300 -2.96 -15.14 21.29
CA THR A 300 -2.07 -15.27 22.43
C THR A 300 -2.61 -16.30 23.43
N ILE A 301 -3.90 -16.23 23.81
CA ILE A 301 -4.48 -17.17 24.79
C ILE A 301 -4.58 -18.60 24.26
N THR A 302 -4.77 -18.76 22.93
CA THR A 302 -4.76 -20.07 22.28
C THR A 302 -3.36 -20.63 22.08
N GLN A 303 -2.31 -19.80 22.25
CA GLN A 303 -0.92 -20.12 21.91
C GLN A 303 -0.70 -20.46 20.42
N PHE A 304 -1.63 -20.06 19.56
CA PHE A 304 -1.57 -20.36 18.13
C PHE A 304 -0.33 -19.79 17.46
N THR A 305 0.05 -18.55 17.83
CA THR A 305 1.27 -17.91 17.27
C THR A 305 2.50 -18.75 17.57
N GLN A 306 2.66 -19.25 18.81
CA GLN A 306 3.80 -20.08 19.19
C GLN A 306 3.83 -21.38 18.39
N GLN A 307 2.69 -22.05 18.28
CA GLN A 307 2.59 -23.29 17.49
C GLN A 307 2.90 -23.03 15.99
N ALA A 308 2.44 -21.91 15.43
CA ALA A 308 2.75 -21.54 14.06
C ALA A 308 4.25 -21.27 13.85
N VAL A 309 4.90 -20.62 14.81
CA VAL A 309 6.35 -20.40 14.81
C VAL A 309 7.08 -21.74 14.84
N ASP A 310 6.76 -22.58 15.82
CA ASP A 310 7.38 -23.91 15.98
C ASP A 310 7.20 -24.75 14.72
N PHE A 311 6.02 -24.72 14.12
CA PHE A 311 5.77 -25.42 12.85
C PHE A 311 6.63 -24.90 11.72
N LEU A 312 6.68 -23.58 11.52
CA LEU A 312 7.41 -22.95 10.40
C LEU A 312 8.93 -23.13 10.53
N VAL A 313 9.47 -22.95 11.73
CA VAL A 313 10.92 -23.04 11.99
C VAL A 313 11.45 -24.45 11.82
N HIS A 314 10.66 -25.48 12.21
CA HIS A 314 11.07 -26.87 12.12
C HIS A 314 10.78 -27.54 10.76
N LEU A 315 10.26 -26.79 9.76
CA LEU A 315 10.09 -27.34 8.42
C LEU A 315 11.43 -27.72 7.77
N PRO A 316 11.56 -28.90 7.17
CA PRO A 316 12.83 -29.37 6.59
C PRO A 316 13.13 -28.76 5.20
N ILE A 317 12.83 -27.47 5.01
CA ILE A 317 12.97 -26.75 3.72
C ILE A 317 13.92 -25.56 3.80
N GLY A 318 14.52 -25.32 4.99
CA GLY A 318 15.42 -24.20 5.23
C GLY A 318 14.73 -22.82 5.23
N ALA A 319 15.44 -21.79 5.72
CA ALA A 319 14.86 -20.46 5.94
C ALA A 319 14.23 -19.84 4.68
N TYR A 320 14.92 -19.87 3.54
CA TYR A 320 14.38 -19.35 2.28
C TYR A 320 13.21 -20.17 1.74
N GLY A 321 13.15 -21.47 2.02
CA GLY A 321 12.00 -22.31 1.69
C GLY A 321 10.76 -21.91 2.50
N VAL A 322 10.94 -21.63 3.79
CA VAL A 322 9.86 -21.11 4.67
C VAL A 322 9.42 -19.72 4.20
N LEU A 323 10.35 -18.83 3.87
CA LEU A 323 10.04 -17.54 3.27
C LEU A 323 9.19 -17.68 2.00
N ALA A 324 9.59 -18.57 1.08
CA ALA A 324 8.81 -18.80 -0.14
C ALA A 324 7.39 -19.32 0.15
N LEU A 325 7.23 -20.22 1.13
CA LEU A 325 5.92 -20.70 1.59
C LEU A 325 5.06 -19.55 2.12
N VAL A 326 5.65 -18.67 2.94
CA VAL A 326 4.98 -17.48 3.48
C VAL A 326 4.55 -16.53 2.36
N LEU A 327 5.42 -16.28 1.38
CA LEU A 327 5.10 -15.43 0.22
C LEU A 327 3.96 -16.01 -0.64
N VAL A 328 3.93 -17.33 -0.82
CA VAL A 328 2.79 -18.00 -1.47
C VAL A 328 1.51 -17.82 -0.64
N GLY A 329 1.60 -17.92 0.69
CA GLY A 329 0.48 -17.62 1.60
C GLY A 329 -0.01 -16.18 1.44
N TYR A 330 0.88 -15.20 1.40
CA TYR A 330 0.53 -13.79 1.15
C TYR A 330 -0.13 -13.60 -0.21
N PHE A 331 0.34 -14.27 -1.25
CA PHE A 331 -0.26 -14.22 -2.57
C PHE A 331 -1.71 -14.75 -2.57
N VAL A 332 -1.95 -15.87 -1.89
CA VAL A 332 -3.28 -16.49 -1.78
C VAL A 332 -4.22 -15.63 -0.92
N LEU A 333 -3.77 -15.17 0.24
CA LEU A 333 -4.57 -14.33 1.15
C LEU A 333 -4.88 -12.96 0.53
N GLY A 334 -3.90 -12.35 -0.12
CA GLY A 334 -4.06 -11.05 -0.79
C GLY A 334 -5.06 -11.08 -1.95
N ALA A 335 -5.30 -12.27 -2.53
CA ALA A 335 -6.36 -12.45 -3.51
C ALA A 335 -7.78 -12.34 -2.92
N VAL A 336 -7.94 -12.43 -1.59
CA VAL A 336 -9.24 -12.44 -0.89
C VAL A 336 -9.40 -11.25 0.05
N MET A 337 -8.29 -10.79 0.66
CA MET A 337 -8.29 -9.75 1.70
C MET A 337 -7.71 -8.45 1.15
N ASP A 338 -8.07 -7.32 1.78
CA ASP A 338 -7.38 -6.05 1.56
C ASP A 338 -5.99 -6.03 2.22
N GLU A 339 -5.16 -5.08 1.77
CA GLU A 339 -3.76 -4.96 2.20
C GLU A 339 -3.59 -4.77 3.70
N LEU A 340 -4.47 -3.99 4.32
CA LEU A 340 -4.39 -3.65 5.75
C LEU A 340 -4.78 -4.84 6.62
N ALA A 341 -5.91 -5.46 6.28
CA ALA A 341 -6.38 -6.66 6.98
C ALA A 341 -5.37 -7.81 6.89
N MET A 342 -4.74 -7.96 5.71
CA MET A 342 -3.75 -9.02 5.50
C MET A 342 -2.53 -8.81 6.40
N ILE A 343 -1.96 -7.61 6.45
CA ILE A 343 -0.81 -7.32 7.32
C ILE A 343 -1.18 -7.49 8.80
N LEU A 344 -2.28 -6.89 9.23
CA LEU A 344 -2.69 -6.93 10.63
C LEU A 344 -3.02 -8.34 11.12
N LEU A 345 -3.49 -9.22 10.24
CA LEU A 345 -3.76 -10.61 10.55
C LEU A 345 -2.48 -11.47 10.57
N THR A 346 -1.62 -11.29 9.57
CA THR A 346 -0.55 -12.26 9.31
C THR A 346 0.78 -11.89 9.96
N VAL A 347 1.12 -10.60 10.04
CA VAL A 347 2.41 -10.16 10.60
C VAL A 347 2.62 -10.66 12.04
N PRO A 348 1.65 -10.58 12.97
CA PRO A 348 1.85 -11.09 14.33
C PRO A 348 2.13 -12.60 14.39
N ILE A 349 1.70 -13.35 13.37
CA ILE A 349 1.88 -14.81 13.31
C ILE A 349 3.23 -15.15 12.65
N VAL A 350 3.54 -14.47 11.54
CA VAL A 350 4.67 -14.85 10.68
C VAL A 350 5.97 -14.16 11.09
N PHE A 351 5.90 -12.90 11.55
CA PHE A 351 7.08 -12.11 11.89
C PHE A 351 8.00 -12.79 12.92
N PRO A 352 7.49 -13.34 14.05
CA PRO A 352 8.36 -14.00 15.02
C PRO A 352 9.13 -15.19 14.42
N ALA A 353 8.48 -15.99 13.56
CA ALA A 353 9.12 -17.11 12.88
C ALA A 353 10.25 -16.64 11.93
N MET A 354 10.05 -15.53 11.22
CA MET A 354 11.07 -14.97 10.34
C MET A 354 12.27 -14.44 11.12
N MET A 355 12.04 -13.84 12.30
CA MET A 355 13.12 -13.38 13.18
C MET A 355 13.93 -14.55 13.73
N GLU A 356 13.27 -15.64 14.13
CA GLU A 356 13.92 -16.86 14.61
C GLU A 356 14.74 -17.55 13.50
N LEU A 357 14.28 -17.45 12.25
CA LEU A 357 15.03 -17.92 11.08
C LEU A 357 16.19 -16.99 10.67
N GLY A 358 16.41 -15.88 11.38
CA GLY A 358 17.54 -14.96 11.20
C GLY A 358 17.37 -13.92 10.10
N PHE A 359 16.15 -13.62 9.66
CA PHE A 359 15.91 -12.54 8.71
C PHE A 359 15.92 -11.17 9.40
N ASP A 360 16.37 -10.14 8.66
CA ASP A 360 16.34 -8.75 9.13
C ASP A 360 14.90 -8.21 9.16
N PRO A 361 14.46 -7.54 10.26
CA PRO A 361 13.09 -7.06 10.41
C PRO A 361 12.69 -6.00 9.39
N VAL A 362 13.62 -5.09 9.03
CA VAL A 362 13.38 -4.01 8.06
C VAL A 362 13.26 -4.60 6.65
N TRP A 363 14.17 -5.50 6.29
CA TRP A 363 14.12 -6.19 5.00
C TRP A 363 12.83 -7.04 4.88
N PHE A 364 12.47 -7.81 5.91
CA PHE A 364 11.25 -8.60 5.88
C PHE A 364 10.01 -7.72 5.75
N GLY A 365 10.00 -6.52 6.35
CA GLY A 365 8.96 -5.52 6.16
C GLY A 365 8.80 -5.12 4.69
N VAL A 366 9.89 -4.84 3.99
CA VAL A 366 9.86 -4.52 2.55
C VAL A 366 9.32 -5.69 1.73
N ILE A 367 9.78 -6.92 2.00
CA ILE A 367 9.32 -8.13 1.30
C ILE A 367 7.83 -8.37 1.55
N THR A 368 7.38 -8.22 2.80
CA THR A 368 5.96 -8.35 3.17
C THR A 368 5.09 -7.33 2.43
N VAL A 369 5.46 -6.04 2.46
CA VAL A 369 4.72 -4.98 1.75
C VAL A 369 4.70 -5.26 0.25
N MET A 370 5.82 -5.73 -0.32
CA MET A 370 5.88 -6.12 -1.72
C MET A 370 4.94 -7.29 -2.04
N ALA A 371 4.90 -8.32 -1.18
CA ALA A 371 4.02 -9.47 -1.35
C ALA A 371 2.54 -9.09 -1.28
N VAL A 372 2.18 -8.19 -0.34
CA VAL A 372 0.83 -7.67 -0.20
C VAL A 372 0.34 -6.94 -1.47
N THR A 373 1.25 -6.22 -2.15
CA THR A 373 0.89 -5.50 -3.39
C THR A 373 0.35 -6.41 -4.49
N PHE A 374 0.76 -7.68 -4.53
CA PHE A 374 0.23 -8.65 -5.50
C PHE A 374 -1.27 -8.87 -5.31
N GLY A 375 -1.73 -8.98 -4.07
CA GLY A 375 -3.15 -9.17 -3.77
C GLY A 375 -4.03 -8.05 -4.33
N MET A 376 -3.50 -6.82 -4.38
CA MET A 376 -4.24 -5.65 -4.87
C MET A 376 -4.55 -5.70 -6.36
N ILE A 377 -3.83 -6.50 -7.15
CA ILE A 377 -3.93 -6.54 -8.61
C ILE A 377 -4.21 -7.94 -9.17
N THR A 378 -4.19 -8.98 -8.32
CA THR A 378 -4.39 -10.37 -8.79
C THR A 378 -5.82 -10.86 -8.61
N PRO A 379 -6.30 -11.77 -9.50
CA PRO A 379 -7.59 -12.43 -9.29
C PRO A 379 -7.59 -13.29 -8.00
N PRO A 380 -8.76 -13.53 -7.35
CA PRO A 380 -10.12 -13.24 -7.83
C PRO A 380 -10.64 -11.84 -7.49
N VAL A 381 -10.09 -11.15 -6.46
CA VAL A 381 -10.61 -9.83 -6.05
C VAL A 381 -9.81 -8.69 -6.72
N GLY A 382 -8.56 -8.45 -6.33
CA GLY A 382 -7.74 -7.36 -6.86
C GLY A 382 -8.41 -5.99 -6.71
N ILE A 383 -8.35 -5.40 -5.53
CA ILE A 383 -9.12 -4.18 -5.18
C ILE A 383 -8.88 -3.04 -6.18
N ASN A 384 -7.65 -2.83 -6.65
CA ASN A 384 -7.35 -1.82 -7.67
C ASN A 384 -8.12 -2.07 -8.97
N VAL A 385 -8.32 -3.34 -9.34
CA VAL A 385 -9.07 -3.72 -10.55
C VAL A 385 -10.55 -3.33 -10.41
N PHE A 386 -11.15 -3.62 -9.25
CA PHE A 386 -12.52 -3.23 -8.98
C PHE A 386 -12.70 -1.71 -8.92
N VAL A 387 -11.75 -0.99 -8.34
CA VAL A 387 -11.77 0.48 -8.31
C VAL A 387 -11.73 1.06 -9.72
N ILE A 388 -10.83 0.58 -10.57
CA ILE A 388 -10.75 1.02 -11.97
C ILE A 388 -12.05 0.70 -12.71
N ASN A 389 -12.58 -0.52 -12.55
CA ASN A 389 -13.84 -0.91 -13.19
C ASN A 389 -15.04 -0.08 -12.70
N SER A 390 -15.08 0.30 -11.42
CA SER A 390 -16.14 1.16 -10.88
C SER A 390 -16.18 2.56 -11.51
N ILE A 391 -15.00 3.08 -11.89
CA ILE A 391 -14.82 4.39 -12.54
C ILE A 391 -14.98 4.26 -14.06
N ALA A 392 -14.40 3.23 -14.66
CA ALA A 392 -14.39 2.94 -16.09
C ALA A 392 -15.22 1.69 -16.40
N ARG A 393 -16.54 1.79 -16.19
CA ARG A 393 -17.51 0.69 -16.28
C ARG A 393 -17.58 0.00 -17.64
N ASP A 394 -17.12 0.68 -18.67
CA ASP A 394 -17.08 0.19 -20.05
C ASP A 394 -15.91 -0.81 -20.29
N ILE A 395 -14.93 -0.91 -19.36
CA ILE A 395 -13.85 -1.88 -19.45
C ILE A 395 -14.18 -3.11 -18.59
N PRO A 396 -14.43 -4.28 -19.18
CA PRO A 396 -14.71 -5.49 -18.42
C PRO A 396 -13.53 -5.89 -17.51
N LEU A 397 -13.83 -6.43 -16.33
CA LEU A 397 -12.82 -6.90 -15.36
C LEU A 397 -11.78 -7.84 -15.99
N GLY A 398 -12.22 -8.81 -16.80
CA GLY A 398 -11.33 -9.74 -17.49
C GLY A 398 -10.35 -9.05 -18.46
N THR A 399 -10.72 -7.89 -19.01
CA THR A 399 -9.82 -7.08 -19.84
C THR A 399 -8.75 -6.41 -18.99
N ILE A 400 -9.13 -5.92 -17.82
CA ILE A 400 -8.17 -5.30 -16.87
C ILE A 400 -7.18 -6.35 -16.39
N TYR A 401 -7.64 -7.54 -15.95
CA TYR A 401 -6.75 -8.63 -15.51
C TYR A 401 -5.76 -9.08 -16.59
N ARG A 402 -6.21 -9.17 -17.84
CA ARG A 402 -5.28 -9.47 -18.96
C ARG A 402 -4.21 -8.40 -19.13
N GLY A 403 -4.59 -7.14 -18.91
CA GLY A 403 -3.66 -6.01 -18.97
C GLY A 403 -2.64 -5.99 -17.85
N ILE A 404 -3.00 -6.49 -16.67
CA ILE A 404 -2.13 -6.55 -15.50
C ILE A 404 -1.10 -7.69 -15.58
N ALA A 405 -1.43 -8.81 -16.23
CA ALA A 405 -0.59 -10.01 -16.22
C ALA A 405 0.91 -9.77 -16.51
N PRO A 406 1.32 -8.95 -17.50
CA PRO A 406 2.74 -8.66 -17.71
C PRO A 406 3.37 -7.85 -16.56
N PHE A 407 2.62 -7.01 -15.88
CA PHE A 407 3.10 -6.24 -14.73
C PHE A 407 3.30 -7.15 -13.51
N VAL A 408 2.38 -8.08 -13.24
CA VAL A 408 2.53 -9.10 -12.20
C VAL A 408 3.78 -9.95 -12.44
N ALA A 409 4.03 -10.37 -13.68
CA ALA A 409 5.24 -11.12 -14.00
C ALA A 409 6.53 -10.33 -13.69
N VAL A 410 6.53 -9.03 -13.97
CA VAL A 410 7.65 -8.13 -13.65
C VAL A 410 7.79 -7.92 -12.13
N ASP A 411 6.68 -7.83 -11.41
CA ASP A 411 6.70 -7.69 -9.95
C ASP A 411 7.21 -8.97 -9.26
N ILE A 412 6.89 -10.17 -9.80
CA ILE A 412 7.48 -11.43 -9.31
C ILE A 412 9.00 -11.39 -9.49
N VAL A 413 9.49 -10.94 -10.66
CA VAL A 413 10.94 -10.80 -10.88
C VAL A 413 11.54 -9.80 -9.88
N ARG A 414 10.87 -8.65 -9.65
CA ARG A 414 11.29 -7.65 -8.67
C ARG A 414 11.35 -8.23 -7.26
N LEU A 415 10.34 -8.99 -6.84
CA LEU A 415 10.33 -9.67 -5.54
C LEU A 415 11.52 -10.63 -5.40
N VAL A 416 11.76 -11.46 -6.41
CA VAL A 416 12.93 -12.37 -6.41
C VAL A 416 14.24 -11.59 -6.31
N VAL A 417 14.39 -10.48 -7.05
CA VAL A 417 15.58 -9.62 -6.97
C VAL A 417 15.76 -9.06 -5.55
N LEU A 418 14.70 -8.59 -4.89
CA LEU A 418 14.77 -8.09 -3.52
C LEU A 418 15.05 -9.19 -2.49
N CYS A 419 14.59 -10.42 -2.73
CA CYS A 419 14.92 -11.57 -1.90
C CYS A 419 16.40 -12.00 -2.03
N VAL A 420 16.93 -11.97 -3.26
CA VAL A 420 18.31 -12.37 -3.54
C VAL A 420 19.33 -11.29 -3.14
N PHE A 421 18.93 -10.02 -3.23
CA PHE A 421 19.78 -8.86 -2.93
C PHE A 421 19.17 -7.99 -1.82
N PRO A 422 19.24 -8.42 -0.52
CA PRO A 422 18.73 -7.65 0.62
C PRO A 422 19.33 -6.25 0.72
N ALA A 423 20.56 -6.07 0.26
CA ALA A 423 21.26 -4.78 0.23
C ALA A 423 20.47 -3.68 -0.51
N LEU A 424 19.63 -4.03 -1.50
CA LEU A 424 18.77 -3.06 -2.19
C LEU A 424 17.74 -2.39 -1.27
N SER A 425 17.34 -3.08 -0.21
CA SER A 425 16.44 -2.54 0.80
C SER A 425 17.19 -1.95 1.99
N LEU A 426 18.32 -2.55 2.38
CA LEU A 426 19.04 -2.20 3.60
C LEU A 426 20.13 -1.14 3.42
N TRP A 427 20.53 -0.85 2.16
CA TRP A 427 21.61 0.11 1.88
C TRP A 427 21.28 1.54 2.37
N LEU A 428 20.09 2.05 2.06
CA LEU A 428 19.72 3.41 2.46
C LEU A 428 19.47 3.55 3.97
N PRO A 429 18.77 2.61 4.67
CA PRO A 429 18.71 2.60 6.13
C PRO A 429 20.10 2.61 6.79
N ALA A 430 21.03 1.78 6.33
CA ALA A 430 22.39 1.72 6.86
C ALA A 430 23.22 3.00 6.66
N MET A 431 22.80 3.91 5.79
CA MET A 431 23.45 5.22 5.62
C MET A 431 22.86 6.31 6.54
N LEU A 432 21.67 6.06 7.09
CA LEU A 432 20.94 7.03 7.93
C LEU A 432 21.11 6.73 9.43
N THR A 433 21.63 5.55 9.76
CA THR A 433 22.04 5.14 11.13
C THR A 433 23.52 5.37 11.32
#